data_b5247c3d960eb6dccbd3343b8b9dd2f6
#
_entry.id   b5247c3d960eb6dccbd3343b8b9dd2f6
#
_cell.length_a   1.000
_cell.length_b   1.000
_cell.length_c   1.000
_cell.angle_alpha   90.00
_cell.angle_beta   90.00
_cell.angle_gamma   90.00
#
_symmetry.space_group_name_H-M   'P 1'
#
loop_
_entity.id
_entity.type
_entity.pdbx_description
1 polymer ?
#
loop_
_entity_poly.entity_id
_entity_poly.type
_entity_poly.pdbx_seq_one_letter_code
_entity_poly.pdbx_strand_id
1 'polypeptide(L)'
;MSEKNKYGQYFTIDEIASFMVNLIGKDKGAKVLEPSCGKGVFLKNLQRYGFCSLSAYEIDKSLISEYDFIKYESFVSSPLDEKFDVVIGNPPYIRWKNLEQELKNELTANPLWNKYFNNLCDYLFLFILKSIEQLNDNGELIFICTEYWMSTTHSDTLRNYMCQHGYICEIYHFKETPLFEKVTASFVIFKYIKSNSQKRTIDFYTYNKTGKPKEDELLSKKCFNKQIIPQFRQYERWLLATEETQSRLKSFEEVCTKPSKSFFDKELYRIGDICDIGNGMVSGADKAFLVSNIDDLNEKERRHLIRVYKAKDIEAYSAKKESYYLFMQDKKYIKNCLG
;
A
#
# COMPACT_ATOMS: atom_id res chain seq x y z
N MET A 1 19.78 -17.91 -8.11
CA MET A 1 18.69 -17.61 -7.17
C MET A 1 18.74 -16.11 -6.95
N SER A 2 17.66 -15.34 -7.18
CA SER A 2 17.68 -13.92 -6.85
C SER A 2 17.82 -13.80 -5.34
N GLU A 3 18.77 -12.98 -4.86
CA GLU A 3 18.86 -12.63 -3.45
C GLU A 3 17.48 -12.22 -2.95
N LYS A 4 17.04 -12.88 -1.88
CA LYS A 4 15.75 -12.60 -1.25
C LYS A 4 15.81 -11.17 -0.69
N ASN A 5 14.92 -10.30 -1.10
CA ASN A 5 14.83 -8.93 -0.58
C ASN A 5 14.39 -8.95 0.91
N LYS A 6 15.38 -9.18 1.78
CA LYS A 6 15.21 -9.39 3.22
C LYS A 6 14.50 -8.24 3.91
N TYR A 7 14.79 -7.02 3.48
CA TYR A 7 14.31 -5.79 4.13
C TYR A 7 13.23 -5.04 3.34
N GLY A 8 12.69 -5.64 2.26
CA GLY A 8 11.64 -5.00 1.45
C GLY A 8 12.10 -3.72 0.75
N GLN A 9 13.37 -3.65 0.39
CA GLN A 9 14.01 -2.48 -0.21
C GLN A 9 13.57 -2.29 -1.66
N TYR A 10 13.06 -1.10 -1.95
CA TYR A 10 12.81 -0.60 -3.30
C TYR A 10 13.45 0.77 -3.42
N PHE A 11 14.54 0.85 -4.20
CA PHE A 11 15.30 2.09 -4.32
C PHE A 11 14.54 3.12 -5.14
N THR A 12 14.31 4.28 -4.55
CA THR A 12 13.65 5.41 -5.19
C THR A 12 14.56 6.02 -6.26
N ILE A 13 13.99 6.38 -7.41
CA ILE A 13 14.73 7.08 -8.46
C ILE A 13 14.92 8.55 -8.08
N ASP A 14 15.99 9.16 -8.61
CA ASP A 14 16.42 10.53 -8.24
C ASP A 14 15.33 11.58 -8.51
N GLU A 15 14.60 11.45 -9.62
CA GLU A 15 13.51 12.34 -10.02
C GLU A 15 12.35 12.35 -9.00
N ILE A 16 12.00 11.20 -8.45
CA ILE A 16 10.96 11.09 -7.42
C ILE A 16 11.48 11.66 -6.08
N ALA A 17 12.72 11.37 -5.72
CA ALA A 17 13.31 11.89 -4.48
C ALA A 17 13.41 13.42 -4.53
N SER A 18 13.87 14.00 -5.66
CA SER A 18 13.93 15.44 -5.90
C SER A 18 12.54 16.06 -5.80
N PHE A 19 11.53 15.46 -6.45
CA PHE A 19 10.16 15.94 -6.38
C PHE A 19 9.63 15.93 -4.93
N MET A 20 9.85 14.86 -4.18
CA MET A 20 9.39 14.75 -2.79
C MET A 20 10.07 15.79 -1.88
N VAL A 21 11.36 16.03 -2.05
CA VAL A 21 12.09 17.07 -1.32
C VAL A 21 11.56 18.48 -1.64
N ASN A 22 11.17 18.73 -2.89
CA ASN A 22 10.54 20.00 -3.31
C ASN A 22 9.14 20.20 -2.68
N LEU A 23 8.47 19.15 -2.19
CA LEU A 23 7.19 19.27 -1.47
C LEU A 23 7.36 19.76 -0.03
N ILE A 24 8.57 19.79 0.53
CA ILE A 24 8.83 20.27 1.89
C ILE A 24 8.47 21.76 1.97
N GLY A 25 7.55 22.09 2.88
CA GLY A 25 7.10 23.48 3.14
C GLY A 25 7.84 24.18 4.27
N LYS A 26 8.88 23.53 4.83
CA LYS A 26 9.72 24.09 5.90
C LYS A 26 10.91 24.83 5.31
N ASP A 27 11.50 25.75 6.10
CA ASP A 27 12.76 26.40 5.74
C ASP A 27 13.95 25.41 5.76
N LYS A 28 15.10 25.85 5.25
CA LYS A 28 16.27 24.99 5.09
C LYS A 28 17.02 24.66 6.39
N GLY A 29 16.68 25.34 7.49
CA GLY A 29 17.15 25.04 8.82
C GLY A 29 16.36 23.95 9.54
N ALA A 30 15.27 23.46 8.93
CA ALA A 30 14.42 22.42 9.49
C ALA A 30 15.20 21.13 9.76
N LYS A 31 14.86 20.47 10.86
CA LYS A 31 15.41 19.17 11.25
C LYS A 31 14.69 18.06 10.50
N VAL A 32 15.41 17.36 9.63
CA VAL A 32 14.86 16.36 8.71
C VAL A 32 15.33 14.96 9.08
N LEU A 33 14.40 14.02 9.15
CA LEU A 33 14.65 12.60 9.33
C LEU A 33 14.32 11.81 8.07
N GLU A 34 15.26 10.93 7.66
CA GLU A 34 15.00 9.84 6.72
C GLU A 34 15.09 8.49 7.46
N PRO A 35 13.95 7.79 7.69
CA PRO A 35 13.91 6.61 8.57
C PRO A 35 14.38 5.31 7.91
N SER A 36 14.68 5.31 6.62
CA SER A 36 15.15 4.13 5.84
C SER A 36 15.89 4.60 4.58
N CYS A 37 17.10 5.12 4.77
CA CYS A 37 17.75 5.92 3.73
C CYS A 37 18.32 5.10 2.54
N GLY A 38 18.44 3.78 2.67
CA GLY A 38 18.97 2.96 1.60
C GLY A 38 20.33 3.46 1.12
N LYS A 39 20.41 3.77 -0.17
CA LYS A 39 21.62 4.35 -0.80
C LYS A 39 21.72 5.87 -0.66
N GLY A 40 20.86 6.52 0.13
CA GLY A 40 20.94 7.95 0.42
C GLY A 40 20.40 8.89 -0.68
N VAL A 41 19.51 8.43 -1.55
CA VAL A 41 18.98 9.28 -2.65
C VAL A 41 18.23 10.50 -2.13
N PHE A 42 17.47 10.36 -1.03
CA PHE A 42 16.83 11.50 -0.39
C PHE A 42 17.83 12.42 0.30
N LEU A 43 18.85 11.87 0.98
CA LEU A 43 19.90 12.65 1.62
C LEU A 43 20.64 13.54 0.63
N LYS A 44 21.03 12.96 -0.53
CA LYS A 44 21.63 13.69 -1.64
C LYS A 44 20.73 14.85 -2.11
N ASN A 45 19.44 14.60 -2.32
CA ASN A 45 18.51 15.64 -2.76
C ASN A 45 18.24 16.68 -1.66
N LEU A 46 18.12 16.28 -0.39
CA LEU A 46 17.99 17.22 0.73
C LEU A 46 19.16 18.20 0.77
N GLN A 47 20.39 17.71 0.66
CA GLN A 47 21.58 18.58 0.59
C GLN A 47 21.59 19.46 -0.65
N ARG A 48 21.24 18.93 -1.82
CA ARG A 48 21.10 19.70 -3.08
C ARG A 48 20.12 20.85 -2.92
N TYR A 49 19.03 20.66 -2.18
CA TYR A 49 18.03 21.69 -1.88
C TYR A 49 18.39 22.59 -0.68
N GLY A 50 19.55 22.39 -0.06
CA GLY A 50 20.09 23.24 1.00
C GLY A 50 19.67 22.89 2.42
N PHE A 51 19.06 21.72 2.66
CA PHE A 51 18.83 21.23 4.02
C PHE A 51 20.13 20.70 4.62
N CYS A 52 20.47 21.11 5.83
CA CYS A 52 21.74 20.75 6.47
C CYS A 52 21.56 20.01 7.82
N SER A 53 20.39 20.09 8.45
CA SER A 53 20.12 19.40 9.71
C SER A 53 19.45 18.04 9.42
N LEU A 54 20.26 17.04 9.08
CA LEU A 54 19.80 15.73 8.61
C LEU A 54 20.10 14.64 9.64
N SER A 55 19.14 13.73 9.83
CA SER A 55 19.29 12.47 10.55
C SER A 55 18.76 11.33 9.68
N ALA A 56 19.40 10.17 9.74
CA ALA A 56 18.98 9.03 8.94
C ALA A 56 19.20 7.70 9.65
N TYR A 57 18.36 6.73 9.33
CA TYR A 57 18.48 5.33 9.75
C TYR A 57 18.56 4.42 8.54
N GLU A 58 19.36 3.34 8.65
CA GLU A 58 19.39 2.23 7.70
C GLU A 58 19.67 0.92 8.46
N ILE A 59 18.83 -0.08 8.24
CA ILE A 59 18.98 -1.38 8.90
C ILE A 59 20.03 -2.26 8.21
N ASP A 60 20.19 -2.09 6.89
CA ASP A 60 21.12 -2.88 6.08
C ASP A 60 22.53 -2.29 6.13
N LYS A 61 23.36 -2.87 7.00
CA LYS A 61 24.75 -2.46 7.18
C LYS A 61 25.64 -2.72 5.97
N SER A 62 25.15 -3.44 4.95
CA SER A 62 25.90 -3.66 3.71
C SER A 62 25.84 -2.47 2.76
N LEU A 63 24.87 -1.57 2.96
CA LEU A 63 24.73 -0.33 2.20
C LEU A 63 25.65 0.75 2.78
N ILE A 64 26.88 0.77 2.31
CA ILE A 64 27.85 1.78 2.72
C ILE A 64 27.48 3.11 2.07
N SER A 65 27.45 4.17 2.85
CA SER A 65 27.19 5.55 2.41
C SER A 65 28.37 6.47 2.77
N GLU A 66 28.50 7.56 2.04
CA GLU A 66 29.45 8.65 2.34
C GLU A 66 29.00 9.54 3.52
N TYR A 67 27.77 9.33 4.04
CA TYR A 67 27.21 10.14 5.11
C TYR A 67 27.52 9.50 6.48
N ASP A 68 28.33 10.16 7.29
CA ASP A 68 28.77 9.69 8.61
C ASP A 68 27.69 9.80 9.71
N PHE A 69 26.62 10.57 9.46
CA PHE A 69 25.50 10.74 10.39
C PHE A 69 24.43 9.66 10.29
N ILE A 70 24.55 8.70 9.36
CA ILE A 70 23.59 7.59 9.27
C ILE A 70 23.77 6.64 10.45
N LYS A 71 22.67 6.38 11.16
CA LYS A 71 22.59 5.36 12.19
C LYS A 71 22.24 4.02 11.56
N TYR A 72 23.22 3.10 11.50
CA TYR A 72 23.02 1.75 10.95
C TYR A 72 22.33 0.82 11.94
N GLU A 73 21.07 1.13 12.21
CA GLU A 73 20.18 0.41 13.11
C GLU A 73 18.72 0.52 12.66
N SER A 74 17.85 -0.30 13.27
CA SER A 74 16.44 -0.27 12.94
C SER A 74 15.75 0.99 13.45
N PHE A 75 15.14 1.76 12.56
CA PHE A 75 14.34 2.93 12.93
C PHE A 75 13.20 2.57 13.89
N VAL A 76 12.53 1.43 13.73
CA VAL A 76 11.38 1.09 14.57
C VAL A 76 11.77 0.82 16.03
N SER A 77 13.00 0.43 16.28
CA SER A 77 13.55 0.23 17.65
C SER A 77 14.27 1.45 18.21
N SER A 78 14.49 2.50 17.43
CA SER A 78 15.15 3.72 17.91
C SER A 78 14.31 4.44 18.98
N PRO A 79 14.92 5.22 19.88
CA PRO A 79 14.19 6.02 20.86
C PRO A 79 13.19 7.02 20.24
N LEU A 80 12.22 7.48 21.02
CA LEU A 80 11.20 8.47 20.62
C LEU A 80 11.48 9.89 21.14
N ASP A 81 12.62 10.10 21.76
CA ASP A 81 13.02 11.33 22.44
C ASP A 81 13.41 12.46 21.48
N GLU A 82 13.86 12.11 20.28
CA GLU A 82 14.19 13.08 19.25
C GLU A 82 12.98 13.47 18.40
N LYS A 83 12.82 14.78 18.12
CA LYS A 83 11.73 15.32 17.31
C LYS A 83 12.27 16.02 16.08
N PHE A 84 11.46 15.99 14.99
CA PHE A 84 11.82 16.48 13.68
C PHE A 84 10.73 17.40 13.11
N ASP A 85 11.12 18.33 12.26
CA ASP A 85 10.21 19.19 11.55
C ASP A 85 9.68 18.52 10.27
N VAL A 86 10.49 17.61 9.73
CA VAL A 86 10.16 16.84 8.52
C VAL A 86 10.62 15.40 8.70
N VAL A 87 9.75 14.45 8.34
CA VAL A 87 10.11 13.06 8.08
C VAL A 87 9.81 12.76 6.61
N ILE A 88 10.81 12.28 5.88
CA ILE A 88 10.69 12.02 4.44
C ILE A 88 11.35 10.71 4.06
N GLY A 89 10.80 9.96 3.11
CA GLY A 89 11.44 8.73 2.63
C GLY A 89 10.51 7.77 1.91
N ASN A 90 11.08 6.59 1.66
CA ASN A 90 10.41 5.43 1.09
C ASN A 90 10.51 4.27 2.10
N PRO A 91 9.55 4.13 3.03
CA PRO A 91 9.60 3.10 4.06
C PRO A 91 9.40 1.70 3.47
N PRO A 92 9.86 0.61 4.14
CA PRO A 92 9.72 -0.74 3.64
C PRO A 92 8.26 -1.22 3.62
N TYR A 93 7.86 -1.96 2.54
CA TYR A 93 6.51 -2.53 2.35
C TYR A 93 6.55 -4.04 2.53
N ILE A 94 6.53 -4.52 3.77
CA ILE A 94 6.59 -5.95 4.06
C ILE A 94 5.38 -6.37 4.90
N ARG A 95 4.62 -7.33 4.39
CA ARG A 95 3.55 -7.96 5.18
C ARG A 95 4.15 -8.81 6.29
N TRP A 96 3.52 -8.84 7.46
CA TRP A 96 3.95 -9.64 8.60
C TRP A 96 4.40 -11.08 8.23
N LYS A 97 3.60 -11.77 7.43
CA LYS A 97 3.91 -13.16 7.03
C LYS A 97 5.23 -13.33 6.29
N ASN A 98 5.69 -12.27 5.63
CA ASN A 98 6.91 -12.26 4.80
C ASN A 98 8.13 -11.71 5.55
N LEU A 99 7.95 -11.16 6.76
CA LEU A 99 9.06 -10.68 7.59
C LEU A 99 9.96 -11.85 8.02
N GLU A 100 11.25 -11.60 8.07
CA GLU A 100 12.21 -12.51 8.71
C GLU A 100 11.95 -12.56 10.24
N GLN A 101 12.35 -13.66 10.86
CA GLN A 101 12.05 -13.90 12.28
C GLN A 101 12.63 -12.82 13.20
N GLU A 102 13.81 -12.29 12.86
CA GLU A 102 14.48 -11.21 13.59
C GLU A 102 13.60 -9.95 13.65
N LEU A 103 13.05 -9.50 12.51
CA LEU A 103 12.14 -8.36 12.44
C LEU A 103 10.80 -8.62 13.15
N LYS A 104 10.29 -9.86 13.10
CA LYS A 104 9.09 -10.23 13.86
C LYS A 104 9.32 -10.13 15.36
N ASN A 105 10.47 -10.60 15.83
CA ASN A 105 10.84 -10.51 17.25
C ASN A 105 10.98 -9.03 17.68
N GLU A 106 11.59 -8.22 16.84
CA GLU A 106 11.71 -6.78 17.07
C GLU A 106 10.33 -6.11 17.19
N LEU A 107 9.41 -6.39 16.27
CA LEU A 107 8.06 -5.85 16.32
C LEU A 107 7.28 -6.29 17.55
N THR A 108 7.36 -7.58 17.90
CA THR A 108 6.65 -8.11 19.09
C THR A 108 7.20 -7.55 20.41
N ALA A 109 8.46 -7.09 20.42
CA ALA A 109 9.04 -6.39 21.56
C ALA A 109 8.72 -4.87 21.57
N ASN A 110 8.20 -4.32 20.48
CA ASN A 110 7.97 -2.88 20.34
C ASN A 110 6.66 -2.44 21.02
N PRO A 111 6.68 -1.49 21.98
CA PRO A 111 5.48 -1.06 22.69
C PRO A 111 4.42 -0.41 21.79
N LEU A 112 4.83 0.36 20.74
CA LEU A 112 3.89 0.97 19.81
C LEU A 112 3.21 -0.09 18.96
N TRP A 113 3.95 -1.12 18.50
CA TRP A 113 3.36 -2.23 17.77
C TRP A 113 2.29 -2.94 18.61
N ASN A 114 2.63 -3.29 19.84
CA ASN A 114 1.72 -4.02 20.73
C ASN A 114 0.48 -3.20 21.13
N LYS A 115 0.60 -1.88 21.17
CA LYS A 115 -0.52 -0.98 21.48
C LYS A 115 -1.49 -0.81 20.32
N TYR A 116 -1.01 -0.76 19.08
CA TYR A 116 -1.81 -0.33 17.93
C TYR A 116 -2.00 -1.40 16.85
N PHE A 117 -1.15 -2.43 16.79
CA PHE A 117 -1.10 -3.36 15.66
C PHE A 117 -1.10 -4.84 16.09
N ASN A 118 -1.22 -5.72 15.13
CA ASN A 118 -1.16 -7.17 15.29
C ASN A 118 -0.55 -7.85 14.04
N ASN A 119 -0.49 -9.17 14.04
CA ASN A 119 0.14 -9.97 12.98
C ASN A 119 -0.57 -9.94 11.61
N LEU A 120 -1.70 -9.24 11.49
CA LEU A 120 -2.37 -9.00 10.22
C LEU A 120 -1.99 -7.66 9.60
N CYS A 121 -1.25 -6.83 10.35
CA CYS A 121 -0.79 -5.52 9.94
C CYS A 121 0.54 -5.60 9.20
N ASP A 122 0.88 -4.55 8.47
CA ASP A 122 2.14 -4.45 7.73
C ASP A 122 3.19 -3.64 8.50
N TYR A 123 4.45 -3.94 8.22
CA TYR A 123 5.60 -3.24 8.80
C TYR A 123 5.55 -1.73 8.53
N LEU A 124 5.07 -1.33 7.34
CA LEU A 124 4.83 0.06 6.95
C LEU A 124 4.02 0.85 8.00
N PHE A 125 3.05 0.20 8.65
CA PHE A 125 2.14 0.91 9.57
C PHE A 125 2.88 1.46 10.78
N LEU A 126 3.85 0.71 11.30
CA LEU A 126 4.68 1.18 12.41
C LEU A 126 5.62 2.30 11.96
N PHE A 127 6.16 2.24 10.74
CA PHE A 127 6.95 3.36 10.20
C PHE A 127 6.15 4.66 10.14
N ILE A 128 4.93 4.62 9.60
CA ILE A 128 4.08 5.81 9.54
C ILE A 128 3.74 6.33 10.93
N LEU A 129 3.27 5.44 11.83
CA LEU A 129 2.86 5.84 13.17
C LEU A 129 4.04 6.43 13.95
N LYS A 130 5.19 5.74 13.97
CA LYS A 130 6.39 6.20 14.67
C LYS A 130 6.93 7.52 14.11
N SER A 131 6.87 7.70 12.79
CA SER A 131 7.24 8.97 12.16
C SER A 131 6.36 10.11 12.64
N ILE A 132 5.04 9.89 12.76
CA ILE A 132 4.12 10.91 13.31
C ILE A 132 4.44 11.20 14.78
N GLU A 133 4.75 10.17 15.57
CA GLU A 133 5.17 10.36 16.96
C GLU A 133 6.41 11.26 17.06
N GLN A 134 7.39 11.09 16.17
CA GLN A 134 8.62 11.87 16.15
C GLN A 134 8.52 13.23 15.47
N LEU A 135 7.37 13.60 14.89
CA LEU A 135 7.17 14.96 14.38
C LEU A 135 6.94 15.97 15.51
N ASN A 136 7.51 17.16 15.32
CA ASN A 136 7.10 18.37 16.03
C ASN A 136 5.65 18.76 15.67
N ASP A 137 5.03 19.64 16.44
CA ASP A 137 3.76 20.26 16.08
C ASP A 137 3.91 21.02 14.75
N ASN A 138 2.95 20.85 13.86
CA ASN A 138 2.99 21.31 12.47
C ASN A 138 4.13 20.70 11.63
N GLY A 139 4.78 19.64 12.10
CA GLY A 139 5.76 18.88 11.34
C GLY A 139 5.14 18.15 10.15
N GLU A 140 5.96 17.85 9.16
CA GLU A 140 5.56 17.28 7.86
C GLU A 140 6.05 15.84 7.71
N LEU A 141 5.15 14.90 7.33
CA LEU A 141 5.50 13.56 6.90
C LEU A 141 5.27 13.46 5.39
N ILE A 142 6.31 13.11 4.65
CA ILE A 142 6.25 12.96 3.19
C ILE A 142 6.78 11.57 2.82
N PHE A 143 5.88 10.63 2.59
CA PHE A 143 6.24 9.26 2.22
C PHE A 143 5.74 8.89 0.84
N ILE A 144 6.55 8.09 0.11
CA ILE A 144 6.08 7.31 -1.02
C ILE A 144 5.81 5.90 -0.54
N CYS A 145 4.65 5.35 -0.86
CA CYS A 145 4.28 3.97 -0.51
C CYS A 145 3.20 3.44 -1.46
N THR A 146 2.90 2.14 -1.36
CA THR A 146 1.74 1.55 -2.05
C THR A 146 0.43 2.07 -1.44
N GLU A 147 -0.62 2.25 -2.24
CA GLU A 147 -1.89 2.84 -1.78
C GLU A 147 -2.77 1.91 -0.94
N TYR A 148 -2.53 0.59 -0.97
CA TYR A 148 -3.45 -0.41 -0.41
C TYR A 148 -3.83 -0.16 1.06
N TRP A 149 -2.93 0.41 1.86
CA TRP A 149 -3.18 0.68 3.27
C TRP A 149 -4.29 1.73 3.48
N MET A 150 -4.58 2.57 2.49
CA MET A 150 -5.64 3.57 2.60
C MET A 150 -7.04 2.95 2.64
N SER A 151 -7.20 1.70 2.19
CA SER A 151 -8.52 1.05 2.06
C SER A 151 -8.65 -0.30 2.77
N THR A 152 -7.56 -0.91 3.25
CA THR A 152 -7.63 -2.23 3.91
C THR A 152 -8.19 -2.15 5.33
N THR A 153 -8.89 -3.20 5.76
CA THR A 153 -9.45 -3.29 7.11
C THR A 153 -8.36 -3.23 8.19
N HIS A 154 -7.24 -3.91 7.98
CA HIS A 154 -6.17 -4.00 8.99
C HIS A 154 -5.41 -2.69 9.23
N SER A 155 -5.62 -1.67 8.40
CA SER A 155 -5.03 -0.33 8.56
C SER A 155 -5.96 0.68 9.25
N ASP A 156 -7.15 0.27 9.69
CA ASP A 156 -8.12 1.17 10.33
C ASP A 156 -7.53 1.89 11.55
N THR A 157 -6.80 1.18 12.40
CA THR A 157 -6.14 1.77 13.57
C THR A 157 -5.15 2.86 13.17
N LEU A 158 -4.33 2.62 12.14
CA LEU A 158 -3.40 3.63 11.62
C LEU A 158 -4.14 4.85 11.05
N ARG A 159 -5.17 4.64 10.23
CA ARG A 159 -5.95 5.73 9.64
C ARG A 159 -6.62 6.59 10.71
N ASN A 160 -7.22 5.96 11.70
CA ASN A 160 -7.83 6.67 12.84
C ASN A 160 -6.79 7.45 13.63
N TYR A 161 -5.61 6.86 13.88
CA TYR A 161 -4.50 7.53 14.54
C TYR A 161 -4.06 8.79 13.75
N MET A 162 -3.89 8.66 12.44
CA MET A 162 -3.54 9.80 11.57
C MET A 162 -4.57 10.92 11.63
N CYS A 163 -5.87 10.59 11.58
CA CYS A 163 -6.94 11.60 11.70
C CYS A 163 -7.00 12.28 13.07
N GLN A 164 -6.56 11.59 14.14
CA GLN A 164 -6.51 12.16 15.50
C GLN A 164 -5.38 13.16 15.69
N HIS A 165 -4.24 12.94 15.00
CA HIS A 165 -3.00 13.68 15.26
C HIS A 165 -2.64 14.65 14.13
N GLY A 166 -3.48 14.76 13.09
CA GLY A 166 -3.23 15.67 11.98
C GLY A 166 -4.12 15.40 10.77
N TYR A 167 -3.60 15.77 9.59
CA TYR A 167 -4.33 15.63 8.34
C TYR A 167 -3.41 15.45 7.16
N ILE A 168 -3.90 14.79 6.11
CA ILE A 168 -3.23 14.74 4.81
C ILE A 168 -3.58 16.02 4.04
N CYS A 169 -2.57 16.72 3.53
CA CYS A 169 -2.80 17.94 2.75
C CYS A 169 -2.66 17.73 1.24
N GLU A 170 -1.81 16.79 0.81
CA GLU A 170 -1.59 16.49 -0.60
C GLU A 170 -1.41 14.98 -0.80
N ILE A 171 -1.93 14.45 -1.92
CA ILE A 171 -1.72 13.09 -2.38
C ILE A 171 -1.38 13.14 -3.87
N TYR A 172 -0.29 12.46 -4.26
CA TYR A 172 0.13 12.25 -5.65
C TYR A 172 0.01 10.77 -5.98
N HIS A 173 -0.95 10.42 -6.81
CA HIS A 173 -1.31 9.05 -7.15
C HIS A 173 -0.76 8.67 -8.53
N PHE A 174 0.17 7.72 -8.57
CA PHE A 174 0.86 7.29 -9.78
C PHE A 174 0.17 6.13 -10.50
N LYS A 175 -0.96 5.64 -9.97
CA LYS A 175 -1.65 4.46 -10.51
C LYS A 175 -0.66 3.28 -10.60
N GLU A 176 -0.73 2.52 -11.68
CA GLU A 176 0.15 1.40 -11.98
C GLU A 176 1.40 1.81 -12.78
N THR A 177 1.79 3.10 -12.72
CA THR A 177 3.02 3.57 -13.36
C THR A 177 4.23 2.84 -12.78
N PRO A 178 5.13 2.29 -13.61
CA PRO A 178 6.29 1.53 -13.12
C PRO A 178 7.37 2.46 -12.53
N LEU A 179 7.20 2.86 -11.28
CA LEU A 179 8.15 3.71 -10.55
C LEU A 179 9.37 2.93 -10.09
N PHE A 180 9.23 1.62 -9.86
CA PHE A 180 10.29 0.74 -9.39
C PHE A 180 10.48 -0.44 -10.34
N GLU A 181 11.70 -0.92 -10.46
CA GLU A 181 11.99 -2.08 -11.30
C GLU A 181 11.28 -3.34 -10.78
N LYS A 182 10.67 -4.09 -11.68
CA LYS A 182 10.00 -5.38 -11.39
C LYS A 182 8.86 -5.33 -10.38
N VAL A 183 8.29 -4.14 -10.14
CA VAL A 183 7.15 -3.97 -9.24
C VAL A 183 5.97 -3.39 -9.99
N THR A 184 4.86 -4.13 -10.00
CA THR A 184 3.57 -3.64 -10.47
C THR A 184 2.68 -3.41 -9.26
N ALA A 185 2.59 -2.16 -8.84
CA ALA A 185 1.71 -1.73 -7.75
C ALA A 185 1.28 -0.29 -7.98
N SER A 186 0.17 0.10 -7.39
CA SER A 186 -0.24 1.49 -7.36
C SER A 186 0.45 2.21 -6.22
N PHE A 187 1.18 3.27 -6.54
CA PHE A 187 1.96 4.06 -5.59
C PHE A 187 1.35 5.43 -5.36
N VAL A 188 1.48 5.89 -4.13
CA VAL A 188 1.12 7.24 -3.73
C VAL A 188 2.28 7.93 -3.01
N ILE A 189 2.46 9.22 -3.27
CA ILE A 189 3.18 10.11 -2.37
C ILE A 189 2.11 10.87 -1.60
N PHE A 190 2.20 10.87 -0.28
CA PHE A 190 1.31 11.69 0.54
C PHE A 190 2.11 12.64 1.41
N LYS A 191 1.57 13.84 1.59
CA LYS A 191 2.06 14.83 2.55
C LYS A 191 1.04 14.97 3.67
N TYR A 192 1.48 14.67 4.89
CA TYR A 192 0.69 14.74 6.11
C TYR A 192 1.30 15.80 7.02
N ILE A 193 0.45 16.53 7.73
CA ILE A 193 0.83 17.54 8.73
C ILE A 193 0.33 17.07 10.10
N LYS A 194 1.26 16.95 11.06
CA LYS A 194 0.90 16.73 12.46
C LYS A 194 0.36 18.03 13.03
N SER A 195 -0.90 18.06 13.43
CA SER A 195 -1.54 19.28 13.90
C SER A 195 -2.83 18.99 14.67
N ASN A 196 -3.16 19.84 15.62
CA ASN A 196 -4.46 19.85 16.27
C ASN A 196 -5.54 20.58 15.45
N SER A 197 -5.14 21.31 14.40
CA SER A 197 -6.06 21.95 13.48
C SER A 197 -6.51 20.96 12.39
N GLN A 198 -7.71 21.17 11.85
CA GLN A 198 -8.23 20.34 10.77
C GLN A 198 -8.31 21.11 9.47
N LYS A 199 -7.85 20.49 8.38
CA LYS A 199 -8.09 20.96 7.03
C LYS A 199 -9.33 20.25 6.46
N ARG A 200 -10.14 20.92 5.66
CA ARG A 200 -11.40 20.35 5.14
C ARG A 200 -11.20 19.52 3.88
N THR A 201 -10.14 19.75 3.15
CA THR A 201 -9.90 19.17 1.82
C THR A 201 -8.47 18.72 1.64
N ILE A 202 -8.27 17.81 0.70
CA ILE A 202 -6.97 17.29 0.26
C ILE A 202 -6.79 17.70 -1.21
N ASP A 203 -5.61 18.21 -1.56
CA ASP A 203 -5.20 18.38 -2.95
C ASP A 203 -4.79 17.01 -3.50
N PHE A 204 -5.58 16.46 -4.41
CA PHE A 204 -5.37 15.14 -5.00
C PHE A 204 -4.89 15.26 -6.44
N TYR A 205 -3.74 14.70 -6.71
CA TYR A 205 -3.07 14.74 -8.00
C TYR A 205 -2.97 13.34 -8.58
N THR A 206 -3.47 13.12 -9.78
CA THR A 206 -3.37 11.84 -10.50
C THR A 206 -2.41 11.97 -11.66
N TYR A 207 -1.39 11.12 -11.71
CA TYR A 207 -0.43 11.08 -12.80
C TYR A 207 -1.12 10.74 -14.13
N ASN A 208 -0.86 11.54 -15.17
CA ASN A 208 -1.57 11.49 -16.44
C ASN A 208 -0.68 11.15 -17.64
N LYS A 209 0.58 10.77 -17.40
CA LYS A 209 1.52 10.37 -18.43
C LYS A 209 1.73 8.86 -18.46
N THR A 210 2.32 8.39 -19.53
CA THR A 210 2.81 7.02 -19.68
C THR A 210 4.34 6.99 -19.55
N GLY A 211 4.87 5.93 -18.96
CA GLY A 211 6.32 5.76 -18.78
C GLY A 211 6.87 6.36 -17.49
N LYS A 212 8.20 6.38 -17.41
CA LYS A 212 8.91 6.90 -16.23
C LYS A 212 8.73 8.41 -16.08
N PRO A 213 8.45 8.91 -14.86
CA PRO A 213 8.35 10.33 -14.60
C PRO A 213 9.66 11.07 -14.87
N LYS A 214 9.58 12.32 -15.37
CA LYS A 214 10.71 13.22 -15.54
C LYS A 214 10.70 14.30 -14.47
N GLU A 215 11.88 14.71 -14.00
CA GLU A 215 12.02 15.65 -12.88
C GLU A 215 11.31 16.98 -13.17
N ASP A 216 11.53 17.57 -14.36
CA ASP A 216 10.94 18.86 -14.76
C ASP A 216 9.40 18.82 -14.84
N GLU A 217 8.84 17.71 -15.33
CA GLU A 217 7.39 17.48 -15.38
C GLU A 217 6.79 17.33 -13.98
N LEU A 218 7.48 16.61 -13.09
CA LEU A 218 7.07 16.44 -11.70
C LEU A 218 7.10 17.76 -10.94
N LEU A 219 8.21 18.49 -11.00
CA LEU A 219 8.41 19.79 -10.32
C LEU A 219 7.40 20.84 -10.78
N SER A 220 7.12 20.89 -12.09
CA SER A 220 6.09 21.80 -12.64
C SER A 220 4.66 21.32 -12.41
N LYS A 221 4.47 20.11 -11.87
CA LYS A 221 3.17 19.41 -11.68
C LYS A 221 2.34 19.26 -12.97
N LYS A 222 2.92 19.49 -14.17
CA LYS A 222 2.22 19.40 -15.47
C LYS A 222 1.83 17.98 -15.86
N CYS A 223 2.47 16.97 -15.24
CA CYS A 223 2.15 15.55 -15.43
C CYS A 223 1.02 15.06 -14.54
N PHE A 224 0.33 15.95 -13.84
CA PHE A 224 -0.78 15.57 -12.94
C PHE A 224 -2.08 16.27 -13.31
N ASN A 225 -3.17 15.55 -13.15
CA ASN A 225 -4.51 16.11 -13.08
C ASN A 225 -4.84 16.39 -11.62
N LYS A 226 -5.11 17.66 -11.28
CA LYS A 226 -5.46 18.07 -9.92
C LYS A 226 -6.97 17.97 -9.71
N GLN A 227 -7.38 17.41 -8.58
CA GLN A 227 -8.73 17.42 -8.04
C GLN A 227 -8.68 17.81 -6.56
N ILE A 228 -9.80 18.24 -6.03
CA ILE A 228 -9.96 18.49 -4.59
C ILE A 228 -10.89 17.39 -4.06
N ILE A 229 -10.44 16.68 -3.02
CA ILE A 229 -11.23 15.65 -2.37
C ILE A 229 -11.50 16.05 -0.90
N PRO A 230 -12.58 15.54 -0.28
CA PRO A 230 -12.83 15.75 1.14
C PRO A 230 -11.71 15.19 2.01
N GLN A 231 -11.49 15.83 3.17
CA GLN A 231 -10.57 15.30 4.17
C GLN A 231 -11.09 13.98 4.73
N PHE A 232 -10.16 13.07 4.97
CA PHE A 232 -10.46 11.80 5.60
C PHE A 232 -10.89 11.97 7.05
N ARG A 233 -11.78 11.09 7.51
CA ARG A 233 -12.30 11.09 8.87
C ARG A 233 -12.05 9.76 9.56
N GLN A 234 -12.07 9.80 10.89
CA GLN A 234 -11.99 8.59 11.71
C GLN A 234 -13.20 7.69 11.45
N TYR A 235 -12.97 6.39 11.49
CA TYR A 235 -14.00 5.35 11.35
C TYR A 235 -14.74 5.36 10.01
N GLU A 236 -14.30 6.17 9.05
CA GLU A 236 -14.83 6.20 7.69
C GLU A 236 -13.89 5.52 6.71
N ARG A 237 -14.45 5.06 5.60
CA ARG A 237 -13.68 4.54 4.48
C ARG A 237 -12.97 5.71 3.79
N TRP A 238 -11.66 5.59 3.57
CA TRP A 238 -10.91 6.57 2.80
C TRP A 238 -11.10 6.32 1.31
N LEU A 239 -11.73 7.28 0.63
CA LEU A 239 -12.00 7.20 -0.81
C LEU A 239 -11.25 8.34 -1.52
N LEU A 240 -10.41 7.97 -2.48
CA LEU A 240 -9.68 8.92 -3.34
C LEU A 240 -10.60 9.47 -4.45
N ALA A 241 -11.69 10.11 -4.08
CA ALA A 241 -12.74 10.58 -4.98
C ALA A 241 -13.28 11.93 -4.54
N THR A 242 -13.80 12.69 -5.50
CA THR A 242 -14.44 13.98 -5.24
C THR A 242 -15.68 13.82 -4.36
N GLU A 243 -16.09 14.91 -3.67
CA GLU A 243 -17.27 14.91 -2.82
C GLU A 243 -18.54 14.49 -3.59
N GLU A 244 -18.67 14.92 -4.83
CA GLU A 244 -19.77 14.51 -5.71
C GLU A 244 -19.80 12.99 -5.93
N THR A 245 -18.63 12.39 -6.23
CA THR A 245 -18.54 10.95 -6.42
C THR A 245 -18.83 10.18 -5.13
N GLN A 246 -18.31 10.66 -3.99
CA GLN A 246 -18.56 10.05 -2.68
C GLN A 246 -20.05 10.13 -2.31
N SER A 247 -20.70 11.26 -2.57
CA SER A 247 -22.13 11.46 -2.33
C SER A 247 -22.99 10.53 -3.20
N ARG A 248 -22.63 10.36 -4.47
CA ARG A 248 -23.31 9.41 -5.38
C ARG A 248 -23.17 7.96 -4.89
N LEU A 249 -21.95 7.55 -4.46
CA LEU A 249 -21.74 6.23 -3.89
C LEU A 249 -22.55 6.00 -2.63
N LYS A 250 -22.59 6.98 -1.73
CA LYS A 250 -23.39 6.92 -0.50
C LYS A 250 -24.88 6.80 -0.80
N SER A 251 -25.41 7.60 -1.72
CA SER A 251 -26.80 7.51 -2.16
C SER A 251 -27.12 6.14 -2.78
N PHE A 252 -26.19 5.58 -3.56
CA PHE A 252 -26.34 4.24 -4.11
C PHE A 252 -26.34 3.17 -3.01
N GLU A 253 -25.42 3.24 -2.05
CA GLU A 253 -25.36 2.33 -0.91
C GLU A 253 -26.66 2.43 -0.06
N GLU A 254 -27.19 3.59 0.15
CA GLU A 254 -28.45 3.80 0.89
C GLU A 254 -29.64 3.14 0.17
N VAL A 255 -29.72 3.25 -1.15
CA VAL A 255 -30.76 2.56 -1.94
C VAL A 255 -30.59 1.04 -1.85
N CYS A 256 -29.35 0.54 -1.95
CA CYS A 256 -29.08 -0.90 -1.87
C CYS A 256 -29.27 -1.49 -0.47
N THR A 257 -29.28 -0.66 0.58
CA THR A 257 -29.42 -1.14 1.97
C THR A 257 -30.83 -1.07 2.52
N LYS A 258 -31.71 -0.28 1.89
CA LYS A 258 -33.13 -0.22 2.29
C LYS A 258 -33.90 -1.32 1.58
N PRO A 259 -34.71 -2.14 2.27
CA PRO A 259 -35.65 -3.02 1.61
C PRO A 259 -36.59 -2.10 0.79
N SER A 260 -36.44 -2.10 -0.52
CA SER A 260 -37.33 -1.39 -1.41
C SER A 260 -38.28 -2.40 -2.03
N LYS A 261 -39.58 -2.10 -2.03
CA LYS A 261 -40.52 -2.82 -2.86
C LYS A 261 -40.19 -2.52 -4.32
N SER A 262 -39.87 -3.54 -5.08
CA SER A 262 -39.64 -3.39 -6.52
C SER A 262 -40.95 -3.06 -7.23
N PHE A 263 -40.88 -2.65 -8.49
CA PHE A 263 -42.01 -2.42 -9.38
C PHE A 263 -43.02 -3.59 -9.44
N PHE A 264 -42.64 -4.76 -8.94
CA PHE A 264 -43.44 -5.98 -8.91
C PHE A 264 -43.76 -6.45 -7.47
N ASP A 265 -43.74 -5.59 -6.47
CA ASP A 265 -43.95 -5.94 -5.04
C ASP A 265 -42.97 -6.99 -4.48
N LYS A 266 -41.83 -7.16 -5.12
CA LYS A 266 -40.77 -8.04 -4.64
C LYS A 266 -39.71 -7.24 -3.89
N GLU A 267 -39.24 -7.79 -2.78
CA GLU A 267 -38.08 -7.22 -2.07
C GLU A 267 -36.85 -7.27 -2.99
N LEU A 268 -36.11 -6.15 -3.06
CA LEU A 268 -34.82 -6.12 -3.73
C LEU A 268 -33.76 -6.65 -2.75
N TYR A 269 -33.07 -7.71 -3.17
CA TYR A 269 -31.99 -8.32 -2.41
C TYR A 269 -30.64 -7.74 -2.83
N ARG A 270 -29.70 -7.70 -1.90
CA ARG A 270 -28.30 -7.50 -2.23
C ARG A 270 -27.79 -8.76 -2.95
N ILE A 271 -26.77 -8.61 -3.77
CA ILE A 271 -26.13 -9.77 -4.40
C ILE A 271 -25.72 -10.82 -3.35
N GLY A 272 -25.20 -10.38 -2.18
CA GLY A 272 -24.85 -11.27 -1.09
C GLY A 272 -26.01 -12.01 -0.40
N ASP A 273 -27.27 -11.58 -0.61
CA ASP A 273 -28.45 -12.25 -0.07
C ASP A 273 -28.87 -13.45 -0.95
N ILE A 274 -28.45 -13.45 -2.21
CA ILE A 274 -28.81 -14.46 -3.21
C ILE A 274 -27.61 -15.20 -3.79
N CYS A 275 -26.38 -14.78 -3.47
CA CYS A 275 -25.14 -15.36 -3.96
C CYS A 275 -24.11 -15.41 -2.85
N ASP A 276 -23.36 -16.51 -2.77
CA ASP A 276 -22.13 -16.55 -1.98
C ASP A 276 -21.03 -15.78 -2.70
N ILE A 277 -20.55 -14.68 -2.09
CA ILE A 277 -19.50 -13.83 -2.64
C ILE A 277 -18.19 -14.20 -1.93
N GLY A 278 -17.25 -14.73 -2.68
CA GLY A 278 -15.93 -15.10 -2.17
C GLY A 278 -14.83 -14.82 -3.16
N ASN A 279 -13.60 -14.96 -2.70
CA ASN A 279 -12.46 -14.97 -3.60
C ASN A 279 -12.58 -16.17 -4.53
N GLY A 280 -12.29 -15.98 -5.82
CA GLY A 280 -12.15 -17.08 -6.76
C GLY A 280 -11.07 -18.06 -6.27
N MET A 281 -11.08 -19.26 -6.81
CA MET A 281 -10.10 -20.29 -6.46
C MET A 281 -8.69 -19.80 -6.76
N VAL A 282 -7.85 -19.73 -5.72
CA VAL A 282 -6.42 -19.40 -5.82
C VAL A 282 -5.64 -20.69 -5.68
N SER A 283 -5.19 -21.24 -6.80
CA SER A 283 -4.44 -22.51 -6.81
C SER A 283 -3.02 -22.37 -6.23
N GLY A 284 -2.45 -21.17 -6.25
CA GLY A 284 -1.04 -20.92 -5.91
C GLY A 284 -0.04 -21.50 -6.91
N ALA A 285 -0.47 -22.46 -7.74
CA ALA A 285 0.36 -23.12 -8.75
C ALA A 285 -0.50 -23.60 -9.93
N ASP A 286 -1.02 -22.68 -10.73
CA ASP A 286 -1.88 -22.97 -11.89
C ASP A 286 -1.36 -24.10 -12.78
N LYS A 287 -0.03 -24.12 -13.02
CA LYS A 287 0.60 -25.14 -13.88
C LYS A 287 0.49 -26.56 -13.32
N ALA A 288 0.37 -26.71 -11.99
CA ALA A 288 0.26 -28.01 -11.35
C ALA A 288 -1.17 -28.57 -11.37
N PHE A 289 -2.18 -27.70 -11.47
CA PHE A 289 -3.58 -28.09 -11.39
C PHE A 289 -4.31 -28.04 -12.74
N LEU A 290 -3.83 -27.22 -13.67
CA LEU A 290 -4.47 -27.05 -14.97
C LEU A 290 -4.30 -28.32 -15.82
N VAL A 291 -5.41 -28.90 -16.21
CA VAL A 291 -5.45 -30.04 -17.13
C VAL A 291 -5.37 -29.53 -18.56
N SER A 292 -4.33 -29.89 -19.26
CA SER A 292 -4.10 -29.49 -20.66
C SER A 292 -4.98 -30.26 -21.64
N ASN A 293 -5.17 -31.55 -21.37
CA ASN A 293 -6.01 -32.43 -22.16
C ASN A 293 -6.80 -33.39 -21.25
N ILE A 294 -8.11 -33.36 -21.33
CA ILE A 294 -9.00 -34.17 -20.48
C ILE A 294 -8.90 -35.66 -20.88
N ASP A 295 -8.55 -35.95 -22.13
CA ASP A 295 -8.48 -37.33 -22.61
C ASP A 295 -7.31 -38.12 -22.06
N ASP A 296 -6.29 -37.44 -21.54
CA ASP A 296 -5.14 -38.05 -20.86
C ASP A 296 -5.50 -38.58 -19.46
N LEU A 297 -6.68 -38.24 -18.93
CA LEU A 297 -7.13 -38.64 -17.60
C LEU A 297 -7.98 -39.90 -17.63
N ASN A 298 -7.77 -40.75 -16.64
CA ASN A 298 -8.62 -41.93 -16.40
C ASN A 298 -9.98 -41.52 -15.78
N GLU A 299 -10.95 -42.45 -15.76
CA GLU A 299 -12.29 -42.18 -15.26
C GLU A 299 -12.33 -41.74 -13.78
N LYS A 300 -11.43 -42.24 -12.94
CA LYS A 300 -11.35 -41.84 -11.52
C LYS A 300 -10.87 -40.40 -11.38
N GLU A 301 -9.89 -40.00 -12.18
CA GLU A 301 -9.36 -38.65 -12.17
C GLU A 301 -10.36 -37.64 -12.75
N ARG A 302 -11.11 -38.01 -13.82
CA ARG A 302 -12.14 -37.14 -14.40
C ARG A 302 -13.24 -36.75 -13.41
N ARG A 303 -13.52 -37.57 -12.40
CA ARG A 303 -14.51 -37.26 -11.34
C ARG A 303 -14.06 -36.11 -10.42
N HIS A 304 -12.79 -35.79 -10.40
CA HIS A 304 -12.21 -34.70 -9.61
C HIS A 304 -11.94 -33.42 -10.42
N LEU A 305 -12.40 -33.38 -11.67
CA LEU A 305 -12.28 -32.18 -12.50
C LEU A 305 -13.25 -31.10 -12.01
N ILE A 306 -12.73 -29.89 -11.82
CA ILE A 306 -13.51 -28.70 -11.55
C ILE A 306 -13.38 -27.77 -12.77
N ARG A 307 -14.51 -27.39 -13.34
CA ARG A 307 -14.56 -26.37 -14.38
C ARG A 307 -14.23 -25.02 -13.76
N VAL A 308 -13.28 -24.29 -14.36
CA VAL A 308 -12.88 -22.96 -13.94
C VAL A 308 -12.87 -22.00 -15.11
N TYR A 309 -13.22 -20.75 -14.83
CA TYR A 309 -13.14 -19.66 -15.78
C TYR A 309 -12.05 -18.70 -15.31
N LYS A 310 -11.09 -18.38 -16.17
CA LYS A 310 -10.07 -17.36 -15.88
C LYS A 310 -10.59 -16.00 -16.32
N ALA A 311 -10.27 -14.94 -15.60
CA ALA A 311 -10.74 -13.58 -15.91
C ALA A 311 -10.49 -13.17 -17.36
N LYS A 312 -9.36 -13.57 -17.94
CA LYS A 312 -9.02 -13.31 -19.35
C LYS A 312 -9.89 -14.06 -20.36
N ASP A 313 -10.58 -15.12 -19.95
CA ASP A 313 -11.40 -15.97 -20.81
C ASP A 313 -12.90 -15.62 -20.68
N ILE A 314 -13.25 -14.64 -19.83
CA ILE A 314 -14.63 -14.19 -19.59
C ILE A 314 -14.86 -12.88 -20.35
N GLU A 315 -15.91 -12.84 -21.18
CA GLU A 315 -16.47 -11.62 -21.77
C GLU A 315 -17.81 -11.28 -21.11
N ALA A 316 -18.30 -10.07 -21.37
CA ALA A 316 -19.65 -9.71 -20.95
C ALA A 316 -20.64 -10.72 -21.54
N TYR A 317 -21.36 -11.45 -20.68
CA TYR A 317 -22.39 -12.43 -21.01
C TYR A 317 -21.94 -13.80 -21.57
N SER A 318 -20.63 -14.06 -21.73
CA SER A 318 -20.14 -15.34 -22.21
C SER A 318 -18.72 -15.67 -21.74
N ALA A 319 -18.38 -16.95 -21.71
CA ALA A 319 -17.00 -17.39 -21.52
C ALA A 319 -16.45 -17.89 -22.87
N LYS A 320 -15.31 -17.34 -23.32
CA LYS A 320 -14.65 -17.76 -24.57
C LYS A 320 -14.02 -19.13 -24.49
N LYS A 321 -13.52 -19.50 -23.30
CA LYS A 321 -12.78 -20.72 -23.09
C LYS A 321 -13.07 -21.28 -21.70
N GLU A 322 -13.32 -22.59 -21.65
CA GLU A 322 -13.39 -23.35 -20.43
C GLU A 322 -12.02 -23.95 -20.10
N SER A 323 -11.63 -23.90 -18.83
CA SER A 323 -10.45 -24.58 -18.31
C SER A 323 -10.88 -25.53 -17.22
N TYR A 324 -10.12 -26.62 -17.05
CA TYR A 324 -10.41 -27.61 -16.03
C TYR A 324 -9.22 -27.75 -15.11
N TYR A 325 -9.49 -27.77 -13.81
CA TYR A 325 -8.50 -28.06 -12.77
C TYR A 325 -8.80 -29.43 -12.18
N LEU A 326 -7.74 -30.24 -12.02
CA LEU A 326 -7.79 -31.46 -11.25
C LEU A 326 -7.55 -31.09 -9.77
N PHE A 327 -8.58 -31.27 -8.96
CA PHE A 327 -8.54 -30.93 -7.53
C PHE A 327 -8.89 -32.15 -6.67
N MET A 328 -7.96 -32.59 -5.83
CA MET A 328 -8.18 -33.68 -4.89
C MET A 328 -8.33 -33.11 -3.48
N GLN A 329 -9.51 -33.23 -2.89
CA GLN A 329 -9.80 -32.71 -1.56
C GLN A 329 -9.22 -33.56 -0.41
N ASP A 330 -8.91 -34.84 -0.67
CA ASP A 330 -8.54 -35.75 0.39
C ASP A 330 -7.12 -36.31 0.23
N LYS A 331 -6.28 -36.11 1.27
CA LYS A 331 -4.92 -36.65 1.36
C LYS A 331 -4.84 -38.18 1.22
N LYS A 332 -5.92 -38.90 1.51
CA LYS A 332 -6.03 -40.36 1.34
C LYS A 332 -6.01 -40.79 -0.13
N TYR A 333 -6.56 -39.95 -1.05
CA TYR A 333 -6.60 -40.26 -2.48
C TYR A 333 -5.26 -39.99 -3.19
N ILE A 334 -4.47 -39.03 -2.72
CA ILE A 334 -3.17 -38.71 -3.30
C ILE A 334 -2.19 -39.90 -3.25
N LYS A 335 -2.24 -40.70 -2.15
CA LYS A 335 -1.40 -41.89 -2.01
C LYS A 335 -1.75 -43.04 -2.97
N ASN A 336 -2.96 -43.09 -3.48
CA ASN A 336 -3.42 -44.19 -4.34
C ASN A 336 -3.34 -43.84 -5.85
N CYS A 337 -3.02 -42.60 -6.21
CA CYS A 337 -2.89 -42.15 -7.60
C CYS A 337 -1.45 -41.95 -8.06
N LEU A 338 -0.48 -41.95 -7.12
CA LEU A 338 0.95 -41.82 -7.38
C LEU A 338 1.72 -43.16 -7.24
N GLY A 339 1.03 -44.28 -7.24
CA GLY A 339 1.58 -45.62 -7.22
C GLY A 339 1.65 -46.24 -8.60
#